data_4ea8fe05dbb3c48c8a762c54f70a739c
#
_entry.id   4ea8fe05dbb3c48c8a762c54f70a739c
#
_cell.length_a   1.000
_cell.length_b   1.000
_cell.length_c   1.000
_cell.angle_alpha   90.00
_cell.angle_beta   90.00
_cell.angle_gamma   90.00
#
_symmetry.space_group_name_H-M   'P 1'
#
loop_
_entity.id
_entity.type
_entity.pdbx_description
1 polymer ?
#
loop_
_entity_poly.entity_id
_entity_poly.type
_entity_poly.pdbx_seq_one_letter_code
_entity_poly.pdbx_strand_id
1 'polypeptide(L)'
;MSRLFKIVFFILGCELIGILSSVFTISSIPTWYQSLNKPFFNPPNWVFGPAWTTLYLLMGISIFLVLEKAPKNKKKYLSVLFVLQLFLNFLWTFIFFGLHSPILAFIEIILLWISILILIIEFKKYFWRKNVYIYFIQI
;
A
#
# COMPACT_ATOMS: atom_id res chain seq x y z
N MET A 1 -17.48 -6.51 -17.47
CA MET A 1 -17.13 -5.32 -16.70
C MET A 1 -16.20 -4.44 -17.49
N SER A 2 -16.50 -3.16 -17.58
CA SER A 2 -15.61 -2.24 -18.30
C SER A 2 -14.28 -2.07 -17.58
N ARG A 3 -13.24 -1.70 -18.32
CA ARG A 3 -11.92 -1.45 -17.76
C ARG A 3 -11.96 -0.32 -16.75
N LEU A 4 -12.72 0.73 -17.06
CA LEU A 4 -12.88 1.87 -16.15
C LEU A 4 -13.53 1.46 -14.82
N PHE A 5 -14.54 0.60 -14.85
CA PHE A 5 -15.20 0.11 -13.65
C PHE A 5 -14.21 -0.66 -12.77
N LYS A 6 -13.37 -1.50 -13.36
CA LYS A 6 -12.38 -2.31 -12.62
C LYS A 6 -11.35 -1.43 -11.93
N ILE A 7 -10.80 -0.43 -12.63
CA ILE A 7 -9.79 0.45 -12.03
C ILE A 7 -10.39 1.27 -10.88
N VAL A 8 -11.60 1.78 -11.06
CA VAL A 8 -12.30 2.52 -10.00
C VAL A 8 -12.57 1.62 -8.81
N PHE A 9 -12.99 0.38 -9.05
CA PHE A 9 -13.23 -0.60 -7.99
C PHE A 9 -11.97 -0.83 -7.14
N PHE A 10 -10.83 -1.05 -7.76
CA PHE A 10 -9.58 -1.29 -7.02
C PHE A 10 -9.11 -0.04 -6.28
N ILE A 11 -9.23 1.13 -6.89
CA ILE A 11 -8.87 2.39 -6.24
C ILE A 11 -9.75 2.63 -5.02
N LEU A 12 -11.07 2.50 -5.17
CA LEU A 12 -12.00 2.72 -4.06
C LEU A 12 -11.79 1.71 -2.94
N GLY A 13 -11.51 0.45 -3.28
CA GLY A 13 -11.21 -0.58 -2.27
C GLY A 13 -9.98 -0.22 -1.44
N CYS A 14 -8.91 0.22 -2.08
CA CYS A 14 -7.69 0.63 -1.39
C CYS A 14 -7.93 1.90 -0.56
N GLU A 15 -8.62 2.90 -1.11
CA GLU A 15 -8.93 4.14 -0.38
C GLU A 15 -9.82 3.86 0.83
N LEU A 16 -10.71 2.88 0.75
CA LEU A 16 -11.55 2.49 1.89
C LEU A 16 -10.68 2.00 3.05
N ILE A 17 -9.66 1.19 2.78
CA ILE A 17 -8.70 0.76 3.80
C ILE A 17 -7.99 1.97 4.39
N GLY A 18 -7.59 2.93 3.56
CA GLY A 18 -7.00 4.19 4.01
C GLY A 18 -7.91 4.99 4.92
N ILE A 19 -9.17 5.10 4.57
CA ILE A 19 -10.17 5.82 5.38
C ILE A 19 -10.37 5.13 6.72
N LEU A 20 -10.50 3.80 6.74
CA LEU A 20 -10.65 3.04 7.98
C LEU A 20 -9.41 3.20 8.88
N SER A 21 -8.22 3.20 8.29
CA SER A 21 -6.98 3.42 9.02
C SER A 21 -6.91 4.83 9.61
N SER A 22 -7.41 5.83 8.89
CA SER A 22 -7.30 7.23 9.28
C SER A 22 -8.03 7.55 10.59
N VAL A 23 -9.01 6.74 10.98
CA VAL A 23 -9.72 6.91 12.26
C VAL A 23 -8.73 6.91 13.43
N PHE A 24 -7.76 5.98 13.41
CA PHE A 24 -6.75 5.90 14.45
C PHE A 24 -5.76 7.06 14.38
N THR A 25 -5.38 7.47 13.18
CA THR A 25 -4.44 8.57 12.96
C THR A 25 -5.03 9.90 13.43
N ILE A 26 -6.24 10.23 13.01
CA ILE A 26 -6.90 11.50 13.31
C ILE A 26 -7.08 11.68 14.81
N SER A 27 -7.48 10.63 15.52
CA SER A 27 -7.69 10.70 16.97
C SER A 27 -6.40 10.82 17.76
N SER A 28 -5.28 10.35 17.23
CA SER A 28 -3.99 10.30 17.96
C SER A 28 -3.08 11.49 17.69
N ILE A 29 -3.19 12.14 16.52
CA ILE A 29 -2.30 13.25 16.16
C ILE A 29 -2.37 14.40 17.16
N PRO A 30 -3.57 14.91 17.56
CA PRO A 30 -3.63 16.04 18.48
C PRO A 30 -3.35 15.70 19.94
N THR A 31 -3.21 14.43 20.28
CA THR A 31 -3.04 13.97 21.67
C THR A 31 -1.71 13.24 21.83
N TRP A 32 -1.72 11.91 21.65
CA TRP A 32 -0.54 11.08 21.91
C TRP A 32 0.63 11.39 20.98
N TYR A 33 0.37 11.60 19.70
CA TYR A 33 1.43 11.84 18.71
C TYR A 33 2.19 13.13 19.01
N GLN A 34 1.52 14.17 19.48
CA GLN A 34 2.17 15.43 19.86
C GLN A 34 3.12 15.27 21.03
N SER A 35 2.87 14.30 21.92
CA SER A 35 3.71 14.06 23.09
C SER A 35 5.00 13.32 22.78
N LEU A 36 5.16 12.78 21.57
CA LEU A 36 6.34 12.03 21.20
C LEU A 36 7.53 12.93 20.92
N ASN A 37 8.72 12.47 21.28
CA ASN A 37 9.97 13.08 20.85
C ASN A 37 10.23 12.71 19.40
N LYS A 38 10.04 13.67 18.50
CA LYS A 38 10.19 13.45 17.06
C LYS A 38 11.46 14.14 16.56
N PRO A 39 12.12 13.59 15.52
CA PRO A 39 13.27 14.26 14.92
C PRO A 39 12.86 15.61 14.33
N PHE A 40 13.81 16.53 14.23
CA PHE A 40 13.55 17.88 13.70
C PHE A 40 13.04 17.88 12.25
N PHE A 41 13.38 16.84 11.48
CA PHE A 41 12.94 16.68 10.08
C PHE A 41 11.56 16.02 9.96
N ASN A 42 10.84 15.83 11.08
CA ASN A 42 9.51 15.25 11.06
C ASN A 42 8.55 16.11 10.22
N PRO A 43 7.82 15.52 9.24
CA PRO A 43 6.92 16.31 8.40
C PRO A 43 5.76 16.89 9.18
N PRO A 44 5.18 18.02 8.72
CA PRO A 44 3.99 18.58 9.35
C PRO A 44 2.82 17.60 9.34
N ASN A 45 1.92 17.73 10.32
CA ASN A 45 0.77 16.82 10.46
C ASN A 45 -0.14 16.79 9.23
N TRP A 46 -0.28 17.90 8.53
CA TRP A 46 -1.16 17.99 7.36
C TRP A 46 -0.69 17.08 6.21
N VAL A 47 0.57 16.66 6.21
CA VAL A 47 1.13 15.81 5.15
C VAL A 47 0.53 14.41 5.19
N PHE A 48 0.08 13.92 6.36
CA PHE A 48 -0.42 12.55 6.50
C PHE A 48 -1.61 12.26 5.58
N GLY A 49 -2.59 13.15 5.50
CA GLY A 49 -3.76 12.97 4.65
C GLY A 49 -3.41 12.81 3.17
N PRO A 50 -2.81 13.83 2.54
CA PRO A 50 -2.44 13.75 1.13
C PRO A 50 -1.48 12.60 0.82
N ALA A 51 -0.49 12.34 1.68
CA ALA A 51 0.49 11.27 1.47
C ALA A 51 -0.19 9.89 1.44
N TRP A 52 -1.01 9.58 2.43
CA TRP A 52 -1.68 8.29 2.50
C TRP A 52 -2.71 8.13 1.39
N THR A 53 -3.46 9.18 1.07
CA THR A 53 -4.42 9.15 -0.04
C THR A 53 -3.72 8.83 -1.37
N THR A 54 -2.59 9.48 -1.62
CA THR A 54 -1.79 9.25 -2.82
C THR A 54 -1.26 7.81 -2.87
N LEU A 55 -0.75 7.30 -1.74
CA LEU A 55 -0.21 5.93 -1.68
C LEU A 55 -1.31 4.89 -1.96
N TYR A 56 -2.49 5.03 -1.36
CA TYR A 56 -3.58 4.10 -1.60
C TYR A 56 -4.12 4.19 -3.02
N LEU A 57 -4.13 5.39 -3.62
CA LEU A 57 -4.47 5.57 -5.03
C LEU A 57 -3.50 4.78 -5.92
N LEU A 58 -2.20 4.94 -5.68
CA LEU A 58 -1.17 4.25 -6.45
C LEU A 58 -1.24 2.74 -6.26
N MET A 59 -1.55 2.27 -5.07
CA MET A 59 -1.78 0.85 -4.79
C MET A 59 -2.92 0.30 -5.62
N GLY A 60 -4.05 1.00 -5.68
CA GLY A 60 -5.21 0.58 -6.47
C GLY A 60 -4.90 0.50 -7.96
N ILE A 61 -4.20 1.49 -8.48
CA ILE A 61 -3.77 1.49 -9.88
C ILE A 61 -2.82 0.32 -10.15
N SER A 62 -1.86 0.09 -9.26
CA SER A 62 -0.85 -0.96 -9.41
C SER A 62 -1.47 -2.34 -9.50
N ILE A 63 -2.35 -2.70 -8.57
CA ILE A 63 -2.98 -4.03 -8.57
C ILE A 63 -3.86 -4.22 -9.80
N PHE A 64 -4.58 -3.17 -10.22
CA PHE A 64 -5.38 -3.25 -11.45
C PHE A 64 -4.49 -3.56 -12.65
N LEU A 65 -3.41 -2.82 -12.84
CA LEU A 65 -2.52 -3.01 -14.00
C LEU A 65 -1.85 -4.37 -13.99
N VAL A 66 -1.44 -4.85 -12.81
CA VAL A 66 -0.80 -6.15 -12.69
C VAL A 66 -1.78 -7.28 -13.00
N LEU A 67 -2.99 -7.23 -12.44
CA LEU A 67 -3.99 -8.27 -12.70
C LEU A 67 -4.46 -8.27 -14.15
N GLU A 68 -4.45 -7.13 -14.81
CA GLU A 68 -4.78 -7.06 -16.25
C GLU A 68 -3.75 -7.80 -17.09
N LYS A 69 -2.48 -7.75 -16.72
CA LYS A 69 -1.38 -8.34 -17.49
C LYS A 69 -0.97 -9.73 -17.03
N ALA A 70 -1.30 -10.13 -15.81
CA ALA A 70 -0.89 -11.40 -15.25
C ALA A 70 -1.63 -12.57 -15.89
N PRO A 71 -0.99 -13.74 -16.05
CA PRO A 71 -1.67 -14.95 -16.50
C PRO A 71 -2.69 -15.39 -15.43
N LYS A 72 -3.74 -16.06 -15.89
CA LYS A 72 -4.88 -16.45 -15.06
C LYS A 72 -4.48 -17.28 -13.85
N ASN A 73 -3.47 -18.13 -13.97
CA ASN A 73 -3.00 -18.98 -12.88
C ASN A 73 -2.20 -18.22 -11.81
N LYS A 74 -1.77 -16.99 -12.08
CA LYS A 74 -1.01 -16.16 -11.12
C LYS A 74 -1.86 -15.09 -10.43
N LYS A 75 -3.06 -14.83 -10.92
CA LYS A 75 -3.90 -13.75 -10.38
C LYS A 75 -4.24 -13.94 -8.90
N LYS A 76 -4.56 -15.17 -8.50
CA LYS A 76 -4.87 -15.47 -7.10
C LYS A 76 -3.66 -15.22 -6.18
N TYR A 77 -2.49 -15.69 -6.60
CA TYR A 77 -1.26 -15.51 -5.83
C TYR A 77 -0.92 -14.04 -5.64
N LEU A 78 -0.99 -13.25 -6.73
CA LEU A 78 -0.69 -11.83 -6.69
C LEU A 78 -1.72 -11.06 -5.84
N SER A 79 -2.98 -11.45 -5.93
CA SER A 79 -4.03 -10.84 -5.11
C SER A 79 -3.83 -11.12 -3.63
N VAL A 80 -3.42 -12.33 -3.26
CA VAL A 80 -3.15 -12.69 -1.86
C VAL A 80 -1.98 -11.89 -1.32
N LEU A 81 -0.89 -11.76 -2.09
CA LEU A 81 0.25 -10.94 -1.68
C LEU A 81 -0.15 -9.48 -1.48
N PHE A 82 -0.98 -8.96 -2.38
CA PHE A 82 -1.43 -7.58 -2.31
C PHE A 82 -2.32 -7.33 -1.10
N VAL A 83 -3.27 -8.22 -0.84
CA VAL A 83 -4.16 -8.12 0.32
C VAL A 83 -3.37 -8.21 1.62
N LEU A 84 -2.37 -9.10 1.66
CA LEU A 84 -1.49 -9.20 2.83
C LEU A 84 -0.77 -7.87 3.09
N GLN A 85 -0.26 -7.24 2.05
CA GLN A 85 0.41 -5.94 2.18
C GLN A 85 -0.57 -4.85 2.64
N LEU A 86 -1.81 -4.84 2.12
CA LEU A 86 -2.83 -3.91 2.60
C LEU A 86 -3.17 -4.11 4.07
N PHE A 87 -3.30 -5.38 4.48
CA PHE A 87 -3.57 -5.73 5.87
C PHE A 87 -2.44 -5.25 6.78
N LEU A 88 -1.19 -5.46 6.38
CA LEU A 88 -0.03 -5.00 7.15
C LEU A 88 0.02 -3.47 7.23
N ASN A 89 -0.37 -2.77 6.18
CA ASN A 89 -0.48 -1.31 6.19
C ASN A 89 -1.51 -0.84 7.22
N PHE A 90 -2.69 -1.45 7.21
CA PHE A 90 -3.73 -1.14 8.19
C PHE A 90 -3.25 -1.47 9.61
N LEU A 91 -2.63 -2.63 9.77
CA LEU A 91 -2.15 -3.09 11.07
C LEU A 91 -1.08 -2.15 11.65
N TRP A 92 -0.19 -1.62 10.81
CA TRP A 92 0.81 -0.66 11.26
C TRP A 92 0.14 0.59 11.84
N THR A 93 -0.83 1.14 11.13
CA THR A 93 -1.55 2.32 11.60
C THR A 93 -2.28 2.04 12.91
N PHE A 94 -2.91 0.87 13.01
CA PHE A 94 -3.57 0.45 14.24
C PHE A 94 -2.58 0.33 15.41
N ILE A 95 -1.43 -0.29 15.19
CA ILE A 95 -0.43 -0.49 16.25
C ILE A 95 0.18 0.84 16.67
N PHE A 96 0.57 1.67 15.71
CA PHE A 96 1.24 2.93 16.02
C PHE A 96 0.28 3.96 16.62
N PHE A 97 -0.82 4.25 15.94
CA PHE A 97 -1.75 5.29 16.36
C PHE A 97 -2.86 4.78 17.27
N GLY A 98 -3.28 3.52 17.13
CA GLY A 98 -4.33 2.95 17.96
C GLY A 98 -3.84 2.41 19.28
N LEU A 99 -2.80 1.59 19.26
CA LEU A 99 -2.21 1.01 20.47
C LEU A 99 -1.13 1.90 21.10
N HIS A 100 -0.73 2.97 20.43
CA HIS A 100 0.29 3.91 20.88
C HIS A 100 1.62 3.21 21.20
N SER A 101 2.02 2.25 20.36
CA SER A 101 3.23 1.46 20.56
C SER A 101 4.22 1.63 19.41
N PRO A 102 5.18 2.57 19.51
CA PRO A 102 6.21 2.73 18.49
C PRO A 102 7.10 1.49 18.33
N ILE A 103 7.37 0.76 19.42
CA ILE A 103 8.22 -0.42 19.38
C ILE A 103 7.59 -1.54 18.58
N LEU A 104 6.33 -1.87 18.85
CA LEU A 104 5.60 -2.89 18.09
C LEU A 104 5.41 -2.46 16.64
N ALA A 105 5.14 -1.18 16.41
CA ALA A 105 5.02 -0.63 15.06
C ALA A 105 6.34 -0.73 14.29
N PHE A 106 7.47 -0.54 14.96
CA PHE A 106 8.78 -0.71 14.35
C PHE A 106 9.03 -2.15 13.90
N ILE A 107 8.65 -3.12 14.74
CA ILE A 107 8.76 -4.54 14.37
C ILE A 107 7.84 -4.87 13.19
N GLU A 108 6.61 -4.38 13.24
CA GLU A 108 5.61 -4.63 12.19
C GLU A 108 6.02 -4.01 10.85
N ILE A 109 6.58 -2.80 10.87
CA ILE A 109 6.97 -2.13 9.62
C ILE A 109 8.08 -2.88 8.88
N ILE A 110 8.88 -3.66 9.58
CA ILE A 110 9.88 -4.52 8.94
C ILE A 110 9.16 -5.60 8.11
N LEU A 111 8.13 -6.22 8.67
CA LEU A 111 7.32 -7.20 7.96
C LEU A 111 6.59 -6.58 6.78
N LEU A 112 6.04 -5.39 6.96
CA LEU A 112 5.41 -4.63 5.90
C LEU A 112 6.40 -4.32 4.77
N TRP A 113 7.60 -3.90 5.13
CA TRP A 113 8.66 -3.60 4.17
C TRP A 113 9.03 -4.82 3.33
N ILE A 114 9.19 -5.97 4.00
CA ILE A 114 9.47 -7.22 3.32
C ILE A 114 8.34 -7.58 2.34
N SER A 115 7.09 -7.43 2.76
CA SER A 115 5.94 -7.71 1.91
C SER A 115 5.88 -6.79 0.69
N ILE A 116 6.21 -5.51 0.86
CA ILE A 116 6.26 -4.55 -0.24
C ILE A 116 7.39 -4.89 -1.21
N LEU A 117 8.56 -5.27 -0.70
CA LEU A 117 9.67 -5.69 -1.56
C LEU A 117 9.31 -6.93 -2.38
N ILE A 118 8.65 -7.90 -1.78
CA ILE A 118 8.16 -9.08 -2.50
C ILE A 118 7.19 -8.68 -3.59
N LEU A 119 6.25 -7.77 -3.29
CA LEU A 119 5.30 -7.25 -4.28
C LEU A 119 6.00 -6.53 -5.42
N ILE A 120 6.98 -5.70 -5.13
CA ILE A 120 7.74 -4.98 -6.16
C ILE A 120 8.42 -5.99 -7.10
N ILE A 121 9.05 -7.00 -6.55
CA ILE A 121 9.72 -8.04 -7.35
C ILE A 121 8.72 -8.79 -8.22
N GLU A 122 7.59 -9.20 -7.65
CA GLU A 122 6.57 -9.95 -8.37
C GLU A 122 5.85 -9.08 -9.41
N PHE A 123 5.49 -7.85 -9.05
CA PHE A 123 4.79 -6.93 -9.96
C PHE A 123 5.68 -6.49 -11.13
N LYS A 124 6.97 -6.30 -10.86
CA LYS A 124 7.94 -5.93 -11.88
C LYS A 124 7.97 -6.95 -13.03
N LYS A 125 7.80 -8.23 -12.76
CA LYS A 125 7.76 -9.28 -13.78
C LYS A 125 6.67 -9.01 -14.83
N TYR A 126 5.54 -8.43 -14.43
CA TYR A 126 4.39 -8.18 -15.31
C TYR A 126 4.43 -6.79 -15.94
N PHE A 127 5.00 -5.81 -15.24
CA PHE A 127 5.15 -4.45 -15.75
C PHE A 127 6.21 -4.35 -16.84
N TRP A 128 7.39 -4.92 -16.57
CA TRP A 128 8.55 -4.84 -17.46
C TRP A 128 8.61 -5.97 -18.47
N ARG A 129 8.07 -7.13 -18.13
CA ARG A 129 8.16 -8.34 -18.96
C ARG A 129 7.55 -8.16 -20.33
N LYS A 130 6.45 -7.42 -20.45
CA LYS A 130 5.79 -7.18 -21.72
C LYS A 130 6.65 -6.32 -22.64
N ASN A 131 7.33 -5.32 -22.08
CA ASN A 131 8.24 -4.48 -22.84
C ASN A 131 9.54 -5.20 -23.21
N VAL A 132 10.10 -5.96 -22.25
CA VAL A 132 11.31 -6.76 -22.50
C VAL A 132 11.03 -7.87 -23.50
N TYR A 133 9.89 -8.55 -23.40
CA TYR A 133 9.48 -9.57 -24.39
C TYR A 133 9.31 -9.00 -25.76
N ILE A 134 8.68 -7.84 -25.89
CA ILE A 134 8.51 -7.18 -27.16
C ILE A 134 9.88 -6.82 -27.76
N TYR A 135 10.81 -6.32 -26.94
CA TYR A 135 12.15 -6.04 -27.39
C TYR A 135 12.93 -7.29 -27.78
N PHE A 136 12.82 -8.37 -27.02
CA PHE A 136 13.48 -9.63 -27.33
C PHE A 136 12.89 -10.35 -28.55
N ILE A 137 11.58 -10.24 -28.76
CA ILE A 137 10.92 -10.86 -29.91
C ILE A 137 11.17 -10.06 -31.18
N GLN A 138 11.38 -8.74 -31.10
CA GLN A 138 11.69 -7.89 -32.24
C GLN A 138 13.18 -7.90 -32.60
N ILE A 139 14.01 -8.42 -31.76
CA ILE A 139 15.44 -8.63 -32.03
C ILE A 139 15.65 -10.06 -32.51
#